data_5c534be9854bbd4b1e9e05f9f3618c72
#
_entry.id   5c534be9854bbd4b1e9e05f9f3618c72
#
_cell.length_a   1.000
_cell.length_b   1.000
_cell.length_c   1.000
_cell.angle_alpha   90.00
_cell.angle_beta   90.00
_cell.angle_gamma   90.00
#
_symmetry.space_group_name_H-M   'P 1'
#
loop_
_entity.id
_entity.type
_entity.pdbx_description
1 polymer ?
#
loop_
_entity_poly.entity_id
_entity_poly.type
_entity_poly.pdbx_seq_one_letter_code
_entity_poly.pdbx_strand_id
1 'polypeptide(L)'
;MPTRTTSIHIENLTRGTTVASAGRVADRFWSNFRGLMLAPPLPAGTGLVIVPCSSIHTQFMRFPIDVLYVNKEDVIVGIDRNLRPWRIGRFYKKVHYVVELPAGGAEGCQVGDKLEISGAGT
;
A
#
# COMPACT_ATOMS: atom_id res chain seq x y z
N MET A 1 -8.54 -10.67 -21.03
CA MET A 1 -7.38 -9.92 -21.16
C MET A 1 -6.61 -9.89 -19.89
N PRO A 2 -5.49 -10.22 -20.05
CA PRO A 2 -4.69 -10.27 -18.88
C PRO A 2 -4.62 -8.92 -18.29
N THR A 3 -4.75 -8.94 -17.05
CA THR A 3 -4.53 -7.78 -16.30
C THR A 3 -3.12 -7.38 -16.54
N ARG A 4 -2.96 -6.20 -16.91
CA ARG A 4 -1.64 -5.70 -17.02
C ARG A 4 -1.08 -5.61 -15.63
N THR A 5 -0.24 -6.51 -15.29
CA THR A 5 0.44 -6.44 -14.01
C THR A 5 1.73 -5.73 -14.25
N THR A 6 1.73 -4.46 -13.96
CA THR A 6 2.95 -3.71 -14.00
C THR A 6 3.59 -3.84 -12.63
N SER A 7 4.76 -4.40 -12.60
CA SER A 7 5.50 -4.51 -11.36
C SER A 7 6.12 -3.15 -11.06
N ILE A 8 5.91 -2.66 -9.86
CA ILE A 8 6.51 -1.40 -9.43
C ILE A 8 7.44 -1.66 -8.26
N HIS A 9 8.31 -0.69 -8.04
CA HIS A 9 9.30 -0.74 -6.98
C HIS A 9 9.08 0.48 -6.11
N ILE A 10 9.01 0.30 -4.80
CA ILE A 10 8.78 1.38 -3.87
C ILE A 10 9.98 1.52 -2.96
N GLU A 11 10.60 2.70 -3.00
CA GLU A 11 11.75 3.01 -2.18
C GLU A 11 11.40 4.07 -1.17
N ASN A 12 11.97 3.97 0.01
CA ASN A 12 11.90 5.02 0.99
C ASN A 12 13.16 5.86 0.84
N LEU A 13 13.04 7.02 0.22
CA LEU A 13 14.18 7.86 -0.08
C LEU A 13 14.79 8.46 1.18
N THR A 14 13.97 8.76 2.15
CA THR A 14 14.46 9.37 3.39
C THR A 14 15.40 8.44 4.13
N ARG A 15 15.13 7.14 4.08
CA ARG A 15 15.93 6.18 4.84
C ARG A 15 16.81 5.30 3.97
N GLY A 16 16.68 5.41 2.66
CA GLY A 16 17.48 4.60 1.76
C GLY A 16 17.15 3.13 1.80
N THR A 17 15.88 2.79 2.03
CA THR A 17 15.46 1.40 2.14
C THR A 17 14.40 1.07 1.10
N THR A 18 14.25 -0.22 0.81
CA THR A 18 13.22 -0.68 -0.10
C THR A 18 11.96 -1.01 0.69
N VAL A 19 10.85 -0.42 0.30
CA VAL A 19 9.56 -0.70 0.92
C VAL A 19 8.94 -1.93 0.28
N ALA A 20 8.94 -1.97 -1.04
CA ALA A 20 8.43 -3.13 -1.76
C ALA A 20 9.21 -3.29 -3.04
N SER A 21 9.76 -4.48 -3.25
CA SER A 21 10.52 -4.77 -4.47
C SER A 21 9.61 -5.30 -5.58
N ALA A 22 8.42 -5.76 -5.23
CA ALA A 22 7.47 -6.29 -6.20
C ALA A 22 6.08 -5.78 -5.86
N GLY A 23 5.80 -4.56 -6.27
CA GLY A 23 4.52 -3.95 -5.98
C GLY A 23 3.64 -3.92 -7.21
N ARG A 24 2.39 -3.58 -7.00
CA ARG A 24 1.42 -3.39 -8.07
C ARG A 24 0.64 -2.12 -7.80
N VAL A 25 0.17 -1.50 -8.88
CA VAL A 25 -0.73 -0.37 -8.78
C VAL A 25 -2.11 -0.85 -9.15
N ALA A 26 -3.06 -0.51 -8.33
CA ALA A 26 -4.44 -0.81 -8.63
C ALA A 26 -5.18 0.51 -8.65
N ASP A 27 -5.76 0.81 -9.78
CA ASP A 27 -6.46 2.07 -9.97
C ASP A 27 -7.95 1.92 -9.83
N ARG A 28 -8.41 0.71 -9.56
CA ARG A 28 -9.83 0.47 -9.39
C ARG A 28 -10.11 -0.13 -8.03
N PHE A 29 -10.94 0.55 -7.32
CA PHE A 29 -11.34 0.11 -6.00
C PHE A 29 -11.78 -1.36 -5.98
N TRP A 30 -12.62 -1.73 -6.93
CA TRP A 30 -13.18 -3.09 -6.92
C TRP A 30 -12.15 -4.18 -7.18
N SER A 31 -11.20 -3.92 -8.06
CA SER A 31 -10.15 -4.90 -8.33
C SER A 31 -9.37 -5.20 -7.09
N ASN A 32 -9.02 -4.16 -6.36
CA ASN A 32 -8.28 -4.31 -5.14
C ASN A 32 -9.04 -5.01 -4.08
N PHE A 33 -10.24 -4.54 -3.89
CA PHE A 33 -11.09 -5.07 -2.85
C PHE A 33 -11.27 -6.57 -3.02
N ARG A 34 -11.59 -7.00 -4.23
CA ARG A 34 -11.80 -8.42 -4.49
C ARG A 34 -10.51 -9.20 -4.35
N GLY A 35 -9.41 -8.65 -4.80
CA GLY A 35 -8.13 -9.31 -4.70
C GLY A 35 -7.76 -9.60 -3.26
N LEU A 36 -7.92 -8.63 -2.39
CA LEU A 36 -7.59 -8.80 -1.00
C LEU A 36 -8.53 -9.76 -0.28
N MET A 37 -9.81 -9.74 -0.67
CA MET A 37 -10.79 -10.65 -0.07
C MET A 37 -10.45 -12.10 -0.30
N LEU A 38 -10.00 -12.42 -1.50
CA LEU A 38 -9.85 -13.81 -1.91
C LEU A 38 -8.42 -14.27 -1.98
N ALA A 39 -7.48 -13.35 -1.88
CA ALA A 39 -6.08 -13.67 -2.05
C ALA A 39 -5.47 -14.21 -0.77
N PRO A 40 -4.41 -14.98 -0.89
CA PRO A 40 -3.64 -15.35 0.29
C PRO A 40 -2.94 -14.11 0.86
N PRO A 41 -2.37 -14.22 2.06
CA PRO A 41 -1.63 -13.09 2.62
C PRO A 41 -0.58 -12.58 1.66
N LEU A 42 -0.34 -11.29 1.70
CA LEU A 42 0.67 -10.67 0.85
C LEU A 42 2.05 -11.20 1.24
N PRO A 43 2.82 -11.68 0.26
CA PRO A 43 4.18 -12.13 0.56
C PRO A 43 5.07 -10.95 0.96
N ALA A 44 6.12 -11.26 1.70
CA ALA A 44 7.11 -10.25 2.05
C ALA A 44 7.68 -9.63 0.78
N GLY A 45 7.92 -8.35 0.83
CA GLY A 45 8.49 -7.63 -0.31
C GLY A 45 7.47 -7.17 -1.34
N THR A 46 6.19 -7.49 -1.14
CA THR A 46 5.16 -7.03 -2.07
C THR A 46 4.43 -5.84 -1.48
N GLY A 47 3.71 -5.14 -2.34
CA GLY A 47 2.91 -4.02 -1.92
C GLY A 47 1.86 -3.70 -2.95
N LEU A 48 0.79 -3.05 -2.53
CA LEU A 48 -0.30 -2.69 -3.42
C LEU A 48 -0.58 -1.20 -3.26
N VAL A 49 -0.46 -0.47 -4.35
CA VAL A 49 -0.72 0.98 -4.36
C VAL A 49 -2.13 1.19 -4.87
N ILE A 50 -2.94 1.89 -4.09
CA ILE A 50 -4.32 2.18 -4.45
C ILE A 50 -4.49 3.68 -4.62
N VAL A 51 -4.92 4.11 -5.78
CA VAL A 51 -5.06 5.52 -6.13
C VAL A 51 -6.42 5.74 -6.77
N PRO A 52 -7.13 6.79 -6.42
CA PRO A 52 -6.97 7.63 -5.23
C PRO A 52 -7.66 6.99 -4.05
N CYS A 53 -7.15 7.25 -2.87
CA CYS A 53 -7.73 6.64 -1.69
C CYS A 53 -7.36 7.44 -0.45
N SER A 54 -8.33 7.71 0.41
CA SER A 54 -8.07 8.45 1.64
C SER A 54 -8.23 7.57 2.88
N SER A 55 -8.82 6.40 2.72
CA SER A 55 -9.05 5.51 3.84
C SER A 55 -9.16 4.09 3.33
N ILE A 56 -9.14 3.14 4.21
CA ILE A 56 -9.21 1.74 3.81
C ILE A 56 -10.07 0.96 4.78
N HIS A 57 -10.77 -0.03 4.25
CA HIS A 57 -11.62 -0.91 5.02
C HIS A 57 -11.08 -2.32 4.92
N THR A 58 -11.03 -3.03 6.04
CA THR A 58 -10.47 -4.38 6.08
C THR A 58 -11.48 -5.45 6.42
N GLN A 59 -12.77 -5.14 6.37
CA GLN A 59 -13.77 -6.08 6.83
C GLN A 59 -13.83 -7.39 6.06
N PHE A 60 -13.33 -7.42 4.85
CA PHE A 60 -13.34 -8.65 4.07
C PHE A 60 -11.97 -9.27 3.92
N MET A 61 -10.99 -8.77 4.64
CA MET A 61 -9.66 -9.32 4.55
C MET A 61 -9.49 -10.45 5.56
N ARG A 62 -8.60 -11.37 5.25
CA ARG A 62 -8.37 -12.52 6.10
C ARG A 62 -7.08 -12.42 6.91
N PHE A 63 -6.34 -11.34 6.73
CA PHE A 63 -5.04 -11.20 7.37
C PHE A 63 -4.79 -9.73 7.65
N PRO A 64 -3.95 -9.43 8.64
CA PRO A 64 -3.61 -8.04 8.92
C PRO A 64 -2.66 -7.48 7.88
N ILE A 65 -2.67 -6.17 7.73
CA ILE A 65 -1.78 -5.49 6.80
C ILE A 65 -1.24 -4.23 7.45
N ASP A 66 -0.16 -3.72 6.88
CA ASP A 66 0.31 -2.38 7.19
C ASP A 66 -0.15 -1.46 6.07
N VAL A 67 -0.50 -0.23 6.39
CA VAL A 67 -0.97 0.73 5.40
C VAL A 67 -0.21 2.03 5.56
N LEU A 68 0.35 2.50 4.46
CA LEU A 68 0.99 3.82 4.40
C LEU A 68 0.04 4.77 3.68
N TYR A 69 -0.21 5.93 4.28
CA TYR A 69 -1.06 6.96 3.69
C TYR A 69 -0.12 8.05 3.18
N VAL A 70 -0.20 8.33 1.89
CA VAL A 70 0.80 9.15 1.21
C VAL A 70 0.12 10.32 0.50
N ASN A 71 0.73 11.49 0.57
CA ASN A 71 0.16 12.67 -0.07
C ASN A 71 0.70 12.86 -1.50
N LYS A 72 0.34 13.98 -2.13
CA LYS A 72 0.72 14.24 -3.51
C LYS A 72 2.21 14.41 -3.70
N GLU A 73 2.91 14.78 -2.65
CA GLU A 73 4.35 14.97 -2.71
C GLU A 73 5.10 13.68 -2.37
N ASP A 74 4.39 12.56 -2.31
CA ASP A 74 4.96 11.25 -1.99
C ASP A 74 5.50 11.19 -0.58
N VAL A 75 4.94 11.97 0.32
CA VAL A 75 5.33 11.96 1.73
C VAL A 75 4.29 11.20 2.53
N ILE A 76 4.78 10.34 3.40
CA ILE A 76 3.90 9.56 4.28
C ILE A 76 3.29 10.49 5.31
N VAL A 77 1.97 10.55 5.36
CA VAL A 77 1.26 11.39 6.32
C VAL A 77 0.62 10.57 7.42
N GLY A 78 0.55 9.26 7.27
CA GLY A 78 0.00 8.38 8.30
C GLY A 78 0.39 6.94 8.05
N ILE A 79 0.38 6.16 9.09
CA ILE A 79 0.69 4.73 9.02
C ILE A 79 -0.24 3.98 9.97
N ASP A 80 -0.90 2.95 9.45
CA ASP A 80 -1.60 1.99 10.30
C ASP A 80 -0.79 0.72 10.26
N ARG A 81 -0.32 0.27 11.41
CA ARG A 81 0.49 -0.93 11.50
C ARG A 81 -0.35 -2.08 12.00
N ASN A 82 -0.22 -3.22 11.36
CA ASN A 82 -0.93 -4.43 11.75
C ASN A 82 -2.43 -4.18 11.86
N LEU A 83 -2.99 -3.56 10.83
CA LEU A 83 -4.42 -3.29 10.78
C LEU A 83 -5.14 -4.61 10.57
N ARG A 84 -5.93 -5.00 11.55
CA ARG A 84 -6.57 -6.31 11.56
C ARG A 84 -7.78 -6.35 10.64
N PRO A 85 -8.19 -7.56 10.22
CA PRO A 85 -9.42 -7.70 9.46
C PRO A 85 -10.61 -7.10 10.21
N TRP A 86 -11.60 -6.69 9.44
CA TRP A 86 -12.83 -6.11 9.97
C TRP A 86 -12.65 -4.77 10.65
N ARG A 87 -11.60 -4.04 10.26
CA ARG A 87 -11.33 -2.72 10.80
C ARG A 87 -11.43 -1.69 9.69
N ILE A 88 -11.62 -0.45 10.10
CA ILE A 88 -11.56 0.70 9.20
C ILE A 88 -10.27 1.42 9.52
N GLY A 89 -9.47 1.69 8.50
CA GLY A 89 -8.23 2.43 8.69
C GLY A 89 -8.54 3.87 9.10
N ARG A 90 -7.53 4.53 9.64
CA ARG A 90 -7.69 5.90 10.05
C ARG A 90 -7.90 6.79 8.84
N PHE A 91 -8.56 7.90 9.07
CA PHE A 91 -8.77 8.89 8.04
C PHE A 91 -7.70 9.97 8.17
N TYR A 92 -6.98 10.21 7.09
CA TYR A 92 -5.96 11.25 7.05
C TYR A 92 -6.30 12.24 5.96
N LYS A 93 -6.06 13.52 6.23
CA LYS A 93 -6.32 14.56 5.23
C LYS A 93 -5.24 14.55 4.17
N LYS A 94 -5.62 14.96 2.96
CA LYS A 94 -4.68 15.17 1.86
C LYS A 94 -3.98 13.90 1.39
N VAL A 95 -4.58 12.76 1.62
CA VAL A 95 -4.03 11.52 1.12
C VAL A 95 -4.32 11.44 -0.37
N HIS A 96 -3.30 11.09 -1.14
CA HIS A 96 -3.43 10.89 -2.57
C HIS A 96 -3.48 9.42 -2.93
N TYR A 97 -2.70 8.61 -2.25
CA TYR A 97 -2.73 7.17 -2.45
C TYR A 97 -2.34 6.46 -1.17
N VAL A 98 -2.66 5.19 -1.10
CA VAL A 98 -2.24 4.36 0.01
C VAL A 98 -1.41 3.21 -0.52
N VAL A 99 -0.52 2.71 0.33
CA VAL A 99 0.28 1.54 0.01
C VAL A 99 -0.06 0.48 1.05
N GLU A 100 -0.56 -0.66 0.59
CA GLU A 100 -0.86 -1.78 1.47
C GLU A 100 0.30 -2.75 1.41
N LEU A 101 0.77 -3.14 2.59
CA LEU A 101 1.93 -4.01 2.72
C LEU A 101 1.56 -5.19 3.62
N PRO A 102 2.28 -6.30 3.51
CA PRO A 102 2.08 -7.36 4.51
C PRO A 102 2.41 -6.82 5.89
N ALA A 103 1.81 -7.40 6.92
CA ALA A 103 2.05 -6.96 8.29
C ALA A 103 3.56 -6.98 8.55
N GLY A 104 4.06 -5.89 9.10
CA GLY A 104 5.49 -5.71 9.30
C GLY A 104 6.19 -5.04 8.14
N GLY A 105 5.54 -4.92 6.99
CA GLY A 105 6.16 -4.32 5.81
C GLY A 105 6.48 -2.85 5.95
N ALA A 106 5.81 -2.16 6.86
CA ALA A 106 6.06 -0.74 7.09
C ALA A 106 7.02 -0.50 8.25
N GLU A 107 7.68 -1.53 8.73
CA GLU A 107 8.51 -1.42 9.92
C GLU A 107 9.57 -0.33 9.82
N GLY A 108 10.17 -0.19 8.66
CA GLY A 108 11.21 0.81 8.47
C GLY A 108 10.71 2.18 8.06
N CYS A 109 9.40 2.42 8.09
CA CYS A 109 8.84 3.68 7.63
C CYS A 109 8.33 4.52 8.78
N GLN A 110 8.37 5.84 8.60
CA GLN A 110 7.81 6.78 9.57
C GLN A 110 7.11 7.90 8.84
N VAL A 111 6.16 8.52 9.53
CA VAL A 111 5.48 9.70 9.00
C VAL A 111 6.53 10.76 8.69
N GLY A 112 6.42 11.37 7.53
CA GLY A 112 7.39 12.34 7.05
C GLY A 112 8.39 11.76 6.07
N ASP A 113 8.46 10.44 5.95
CA ASP A 113 9.38 9.81 4.99
C ASP A 113 8.87 10.03 3.57
N LYS A 114 9.78 10.18 2.65
CA LYS A 114 9.45 10.37 1.25
C LYS A 114 9.66 9.08 0.49
N LEU A 115 8.68 8.73 -0.31
CA LEU A 115 8.72 7.52 -1.12
C LEU A 115 9.01 7.85 -2.57
N GLU A 116 9.51 6.88 -3.28
CA GLU A 116 9.63 6.94 -4.73
C GLU A 116 9.06 5.66 -5.29
N ILE A 117 8.09 5.81 -6.18
CA ILE A 117 7.49 4.67 -6.86
C ILE A 117 7.99 4.69 -8.28
N SER A 118 8.71 3.65 -8.66
CA SER A 118 9.20 3.51 -10.02
C SER A 118 8.59 2.26 -10.60
N GLY A 119 8.19 2.36 -11.85
CA GLY A 119 7.56 1.23 -12.50
C GLY A 119 8.40 0.76 -13.64
N ALA A 120 8.44 -0.55 -13.73
CA ALA A 120 9.00 -1.16 -14.88
C ALA A 120 7.87 -1.44 -15.81
N GLY A 121 7.74 -1.33 -16.88
CA GLY A 121 6.63 -1.78 -17.67
C GLY A 121 5.70 -0.72 -18.12
N THR A 122 6.13 0.42 -18.05
CA THR A 122 5.37 1.48 -18.67
C THR A 122 5.40 1.31 -20.19
#